data_fc83be9403f551e8b92a4111f34a9704
#
_entry.id   fc83be9403f551e8b92a4111f34a9704
#
_cell.length_a   1.000
_cell.length_b   1.000
_cell.length_c   1.000
_cell.angle_alpha   90.00
_cell.angle_beta   90.00
_cell.angle_gamma   90.00
#
_symmetry.space_group_name_H-M   'P 1'
#
loop_
_entity.id
_entity.type
_entity.pdbx_description
1 polymer ?
#
loop_
_entity_poly.entity_id
_entity_poly.type
_entity_poly.pdbx_seq_one_letter_code
_entity_poly.pdbx_strand_id
1 'polypeptide(L)'
;MIPAHPLALTANRKLDERRQRALTRYYLAAGAGGVAVGVHTTQFEIREPRFGLFEPVLELAMEELRGSDTIKVAGLVGSTAQAVREAELAARRGYDAGLLSMAALAESSTQELLAHARAVAEVIPLFGFYLQPAVGGRILPYEFWREFAAIERVVAIKIAPFNRYRTLEVLRAVADSGRAGEIALYTGNDDSIVTDLLTPFRFGDSTLRMSGGLLGHWAVWTLRAVRMLERMHADVPGETALAPSWLTLAAEITDANAALFDAANGFRGCIAGIHEVLRRQGLLAGRWCLNPDEDLSPGQATEIDRVCRAYPHLNDDAFVRDRLDEWLR
;
A
#
# COMPACT_ATOMS: atom_id res chain seq x y z
N MET A 1 -8.86 -1.17 4.88
CA MET A 1 -8.15 -1.85 3.79
C MET A 1 -7.92 -0.88 2.65
N ILE A 2 -6.65 -0.66 2.28
CA ILE A 2 -6.24 0.32 1.25
C ILE A 2 -5.34 -0.39 0.24
N PRO A 3 -5.82 -0.72 -0.98
CA PRO A 3 -4.96 -1.22 -2.05
C PRO A 3 -4.00 -0.12 -2.53
N ALA A 4 -2.78 -0.53 -2.84
CA ALA A 4 -1.80 0.32 -3.51
C ALA A 4 -2.02 0.22 -5.03
N HIS A 5 -2.54 1.29 -5.63
CA HIS A 5 -3.05 1.29 -7.00
C HIS A 5 -1.95 1.07 -8.05
N PRO A 6 -2.02 0.03 -8.89
CA PRO A 6 -1.07 -0.19 -9.98
C PRO A 6 -1.27 0.78 -11.14
N LEU A 7 -0.28 0.85 -12.03
CA LEU A 7 -0.33 1.65 -13.25
C LEU A 7 -0.74 0.78 -14.45
N ALA A 8 -1.85 1.12 -15.09
CA ALA A 8 -2.30 0.46 -16.31
C ALA A 8 -1.59 1.05 -17.54
N LEU A 9 -0.88 0.23 -18.28
CA LEU A 9 -0.17 0.64 -19.49
C LEU A 9 -0.62 -0.16 -20.72
N THR A 10 -0.51 0.47 -21.88
CA THR A 10 -0.58 -0.19 -23.20
C THR A 10 0.74 -0.88 -23.54
N ALA A 11 0.75 -1.70 -24.60
CA ALA A 11 1.98 -2.34 -25.11
C ALA A 11 3.10 -1.33 -25.45
N ASN A 12 2.74 -0.09 -25.80
CA ASN A 12 3.69 1.00 -26.07
C ASN A 12 4.06 1.80 -24.81
N ARG A 13 3.77 1.27 -23.61
CA ARG A 13 4.01 1.90 -22.30
C ARG A 13 3.40 3.30 -22.15
N LYS A 14 2.28 3.53 -22.81
CA LYS A 14 1.44 4.71 -22.59
C LYS A 14 0.34 4.37 -21.60
N LEU A 15 -0.14 5.37 -20.87
CA LEU A 15 -1.25 5.21 -19.94
C LEU A 15 -2.50 4.63 -20.64
N ASP A 16 -3.02 3.54 -20.12
CA ASP A 16 -4.30 2.97 -20.51
C ASP A 16 -5.39 3.51 -19.55
N GLU A 17 -5.91 4.67 -19.89
CA GLU A 17 -6.89 5.38 -19.05
C GLU A 17 -8.13 4.54 -18.75
N ARG A 18 -8.59 3.77 -19.74
CA ARG A 18 -9.76 2.90 -19.58
C ARG A 18 -9.54 1.86 -18.49
N ARG A 19 -8.38 1.21 -18.50
CA ARG A 19 -8.02 0.19 -17.50
C ARG A 19 -7.59 0.81 -16.18
N GLN A 20 -7.04 2.00 -16.20
CA GLN A 20 -6.72 2.75 -14.98
C GLN A 20 -8.01 3.06 -14.20
N ARG A 21 -9.08 3.50 -14.88
CA ARG A 21 -10.40 3.68 -14.26
C ARG A 21 -11.01 2.35 -13.82
N ALA A 22 -10.91 1.30 -14.64
CA ALA A 22 -11.43 -0.03 -14.31
C ALA A 22 -10.81 -0.60 -13.01
N LEU A 23 -9.53 -0.37 -12.76
CA LEU A 23 -8.88 -0.75 -11.49
C LEU A 23 -9.52 -0.01 -10.30
N THR A 24 -9.76 1.29 -10.41
CA THR A 24 -10.42 2.05 -9.33
C THR A 24 -11.84 1.54 -9.07
N ARG A 25 -12.61 1.29 -10.13
CA ARG A 25 -13.97 0.71 -10.05
C ARG A 25 -13.96 -0.68 -9.39
N TYR A 26 -12.98 -1.51 -9.73
CA TYR A 26 -12.77 -2.80 -9.09
C TYR A 26 -12.55 -2.66 -7.58
N TYR A 27 -11.69 -1.75 -7.14
CA TYR A 27 -11.43 -1.53 -5.71
C TYR A 27 -12.67 -1.04 -4.97
N LEU A 28 -13.41 -0.09 -5.55
CA LEU A 28 -14.68 0.38 -5.00
C LEU A 28 -15.71 -0.74 -4.90
N ALA A 29 -15.90 -1.51 -5.97
CA ALA A 29 -16.86 -2.62 -6.00
C ALA A 29 -16.46 -3.78 -5.06
N ALA A 30 -15.18 -3.97 -4.78
CA ALA A 30 -14.68 -4.92 -3.80
C ALA A 30 -14.89 -4.47 -2.35
N GLY A 31 -15.25 -3.21 -2.12
CA GLY A 31 -15.47 -2.66 -0.78
C GLY A 31 -14.19 -2.15 -0.10
N ALA A 32 -13.19 -1.70 -0.87
CA ALA A 32 -12.00 -1.10 -0.30
C ALA A 32 -12.34 0.14 0.54
N GLY A 33 -11.81 0.23 1.76
CA GLY A 33 -12.01 1.38 2.64
C GLY A 33 -11.14 2.60 2.30
N GLY A 34 -10.19 2.45 1.38
CA GLY A 34 -9.34 3.51 0.84
C GLY A 34 -8.65 3.07 -0.43
N VAL A 35 -8.04 4.01 -1.17
CA VAL A 35 -7.18 3.75 -2.32
C VAL A 35 -5.94 4.63 -2.24
N ALA A 36 -4.75 4.06 -2.42
CA ALA A 36 -3.49 4.80 -2.44
C ALA A 36 -2.93 4.86 -3.87
N VAL A 37 -2.77 6.08 -4.41
CA VAL A 37 -2.37 6.35 -5.80
C VAL A 37 -1.04 7.10 -5.83
N GLY A 38 -0.21 6.88 -6.85
CA GLY A 38 1.11 7.52 -6.95
C GLY A 38 2.14 6.93 -5.98
N VAL A 39 1.89 5.72 -5.48
CA VAL A 39 2.74 4.95 -4.56
C VAL A 39 3.66 3.99 -5.34
N HIS A 40 4.41 3.15 -4.66
CA HIS A 40 5.38 2.23 -5.29
C HIS A 40 4.77 1.41 -6.45
N THR A 41 3.60 0.80 -6.25
CA THR A 41 2.92 0.00 -7.30
C THR A 41 2.43 0.84 -8.49
N THR A 42 2.24 2.15 -8.30
CA THR A 42 1.94 3.08 -9.40
C THR A 42 3.19 3.47 -10.19
N GLN A 43 4.38 3.00 -9.74
CA GLN A 43 5.71 3.29 -10.26
C GLN A 43 6.13 4.76 -10.07
N PHE A 44 7.23 4.98 -9.36
CA PHE A 44 7.66 6.35 -9.03
C PHE A 44 8.07 7.16 -10.27
N GLU A 45 8.45 6.47 -11.35
CA GLU A 45 8.81 7.02 -12.66
C GLU A 45 7.68 7.83 -13.32
N ILE A 46 6.42 7.67 -12.92
CA ILE A 46 5.30 8.53 -13.39
C ILE A 46 5.59 10.02 -13.24
N ARG A 47 6.55 10.39 -12.37
CA ARG A 47 6.97 11.76 -12.08
C ARG A 47 8.06 12.29 -13.01
N GLU A 48 8.72 11.40 -13.75
CA GLU A 48 9.73 11.82 -14.70
C GLU A 48 9.11 12.66 -15.81
N PRO A 49 9.74 13.79 -16.20
CA PRO A 49 9.19 14.69 -17.21
C PRO A 49 8.85 14.02 -18.55
N ARG A 50 9.62 12.97 -18.91
CA ARG A 50 9.37 12.20 -20.14
C ARG A 50 8.04 11.44 -20.11
N PHE A 51 7.52 11.11 -18.94
CA PHE A 51 6.25 10.43 -18.79
C PHE A 51 5.13 11.40 -18.39
N GLY A 52 5.37 12.27 -17.40
CA GLY A 52 4.43 13.29 -16.97
C GLY A 52 3.07 12.73 -16.49
N LEU A 53 3.06 11.55 -15.87
CA LEU A 53 1.85 10.80 -15.56
C LEU A 53 1.34 10.99 -14.13
N PHE A 54 2.07 11.69 -13.26
CA PHE A 54 1.68 11.83 -11.86
C PHE A 54 0.29 12.46 -11.72
N GLU A 55 0.10 13.67 -12.26
CA GLU A 55 -1.19 14.36 -12.20
C GLU A 55 -2.31 13.60 -12.93
N PRO A 56 -2.14 13.13 -14.18
CA PRO A 56 -3.16 12.36 -14.89
C PRO A 56 -3.66 11.13 -14.12
N VAL A 57 -2.75 10.36 -13.51
CA VAL A 57 -3.12 9.14 -12.78
C VAL A 57 -3.90 9.46 -11.50
N LEU A 58 -3.51 10.53 -10.78
CA LEU A 58 -4.26 11.02 -9.63
C LEU A 58 -5.67 11.49 -10.04
N GLU A 59 -5.77 12.20 -11.16
CA GLU A 59 -7.04 12.72 -11.66
C GLU A 59 -8.01 11.60 -12.07
N LEU A 60 -7.53 10.61 -12.82
CA LEU A 60 -8.33 9.44 -13.24
C LEU A 60 -8.89 8.66 -12.04
N ALA A 61 -8.09 8.47 -11.00
CA ALA A 61 -8.57 7.83 -9.79
C ALA A 61 -9.64 8.67 -9.09
N MET A 62 -9.45 10.00 -9.00
CA MET A 62 -10.40 10.90 -8.35
C MET A 62 -11.72 11.04 -9.12
N GLU A 63 -11.73 10.89 -10.46
CA GLU A 63 -12.96 10.83 -11.23
C GLU A 63 -13.89 9.71 -10.75
N GLU A 64 -13.33 8.54 -10.44
CA GLU A 64 -14.07 7.37 -9.97
C GLU A 64 -14.34 7.38 -8.45
N LEU A 65 -13.45 8.00 -7.65
CA LEU A 65 -13.56 8.07 -6.19
C LEU A 65 -14.46 9.21 -5.69
N ARG A 66 -14.82 10.16 -6.57
CA ARG A 66 -15.62 11.33 -6.21
C ARG A 66 -16.99 10.93 -5.67
N GLY A 67 -17.35 11.46 -4.50
CA GLY A 67 -18.62 11.15 -3.84
C GLY A 67 -18.67 9.83 -3.11
N SER A 68 -17.57 9.06 -3.07
CA SER A 68 -17.44 7.89 -2.19
C SER A 68 -16.86 8.28 -0.84
N ASP A 69 -17.21 7.53 0.21
CA ASP A 69 -16.63 7.67 1.56
C ASP A 69 -15.24 7.01 1.68
N THR A 70 -14.72 6.49 0.57
CA THR A 70 -13.41 5.83 0.48
C THR A 70 -12.28 6.82 0.78
N ILE A 71 -11.34 6.45 1.64
CA ILE A 71 -10.15 7.26 1.97
C ILE A 71 -9.23 7.36 0.75
N LYS A 72 -8.86 8.57 0.35
CA LYS A 72 -8.05 8.88 -0.82
C LYS A 72 -6.64 9.28 -0.38
N VAL A 73 -5.66 8.44 -0.70
CA VAL A 73 -4.27 8.66 -0.30
C VAL A 73 -3.40 8.91 -1.54
N ALA A 74 -2.68 10.03 -1.57
CA ALA A 74 -1.71 10.31 -2.62
C ALA A 74 -0.29 9.99 -2.15
N GLY A 75 0.50 9.26 -2.94
CA GLY A 75 1.92 9.09 -2.67
C GLY A 75 2.68 10.40 -2.92
N LEU A 76 3.58 10.78 -2.01
CA LEU A 76 4.41 11.98 -2.09
C LEU A 76 5.88 11.57 -1.99
N VAL A 77 6.72 12.09 -2.88
CA VAL A 77 8.14 11.73 -2.93
C VAL A 77 9.04 12.93 -3.27
N GLY A 78 10.34 12.70 -3.22
CA GLY A 78 11.34 13.64 -3.69
C GLY A 78 11.85 14.61 -2.63
N SER A 79 12.47 15.70 -3.07
CA SER A 79 12.93 16.78 -2.20
C SER A 79 11.75 17.47 -1.52
N THR A 80 12.00 18.24 -0.47
CA THR A 80 10.94 18.99 0.23
C THR A 80 10.11 19.86 -0.71
N ALA A 81 10.78 20.57 -1.63
CA ALA A 81 10.08 21.41 -2.61
C ALA A 81 9.21 20.60 -3.57
N GLN A 82 9.62 19.38 -3.96
CA GLN A 82 8.82 18.48 -4.79
C GLN A 82 7.65 17.92 -4.00
N ALA A 83 7.89 17.37 -2.82
CA ALA A 83 6.84 16.78 -1.98
C ALA A 83 5.74 17.78 -1.61
N VAL A 84 6.12 19.04 -1.34
CA VAL A 84 5.16 20.14 -1.08
C VAL A 84 4.30 20.42 -2.34
N ARG A 85 4.91 20.54 -3.53
CA ARG A 85 4.15 20.70 -4.78
C ARG A 85 3.20 19.52 -5.07
N GLU A 86 3.66 18.29 -4.82
CA GLU A 86 2.82 17.09 -4.96
C GLU A 86 1.67 17.10 -3.95
N ALA A 87 1.93 17.52 -2.72
CA ALA A 87 0.93 17.69 -1.67
C ALA A 87 -0.13 18.74 -2.03
N GLU A 88 0.29 19.90 -2.55
CA GLU A 88 -0.61 20.94 -3.04
C GLU A 88 -1.51 20.43 -4.18
N LEU A 89 -0.94 19.68 -5.12
CA LEU A 89 -1.70 19.07 -6.21
C LEU A 89 -2.72 18.07 -5.64
N ALA A 90 -2.30 17.16 -4.78
CA ALA A 90 -3.17 16.16 -4.16
C ALA A 90 -4.31 16.81 -3.36
N ALA A 91 -4.01 17.83 -2.54
CA ALA A 91 -5.01 18.58 -1.78
C ALA A 91 -6.03 19.27 -2.71
N ARG A 92 -5.57 19.93 -3.78
CA ARG A 92 -6.47 20.55 -4.78
C ARG A 92 -7.34 19.54 -5.50
N ARG A 93 -6.87 18.30 -5.72
CA ARG A 93 -7.64 17.22 -6.34
C ARG A 93 -8.58 16.52 -5.36
N GLY A 94 -8.53 16.81 -4.05
CA GLY A 94 -9.42 16.29 -3.02
C GLY A 94 -8.94 14.98 -2.38
N TYR A 95 -7.64 14.73 -2.37
CA TYR A 95 -7.05 13.66 -1.57
C TYR A 95 -7.09 14.00 -0.08
N ASP A 96 -7.36 12.99 0.76
CA ASP A 96 -7.53 13.17 2.21
C ASP A 96 -6.19 13.20 2.95
N ALA A 97 -5.18 12.47 2.44
CA ALA A 97 -3.86 12.40 3.05
C ALA A 97 -2.73 12.14 2.03
N GLY A 98 -1.52 12.52 2.39
CA GLY A 98 -0.30 12.26 1.64
C GLY A 98 0.57 11.17 2.27
N LEU A 99 0.80 10.05 1.57
CA LEU A 99 1.74 8.99 1.97
C LEU A 99 3.16 9.45 1.65
N LEU A 100 3.87 9.95 2.65
CA LEU A 100 5.17 10.59 2.49
C LEU A 100 6.33 9.58 2.53
N SER A 101 7.04 9.43 1.40
CA SER A 101 8.24 8.62 1.29
C SER A 101 9.50 9.42 1.60
N MET A 102 10.38 8.86 2.44
CA MET A 102 11.70 9.43 2.77
C MET A 102 12.82 8.92 1.84
N ALA A 103 12.51 8.12 0.82
CA ALA A 103 13.50 7.45 -0.03
C ALA A 103 14.48 8.41 -0.73
N ALA A 104 13.99 9.56 -1.20
CA ALA A 104 14.83 10.57 -1.87
C ALA A 104 15.77 11.33 -0.91
N LEU A 105 15.62 11.16 0.39
CA LEU A 105 16.39 11.82 1.45
C LEU A 105 17.27 10.81 2.21
N ALA A 106 17.88 9.87 1.48
CA ALA A 106 18.63 8.75 2.06
C ALA A 106 19.76 9.19 3.01
N GLU A 107 20.45 10.27 2.67
CA GLU A 107 21.61 10.79 3.41
C GLU A 107 21.23 11.89 4.43
N SER A 108 19.95 12.30 4.49
CA SER A 108 19.53 13.37 5.40
C SER A 108 19.53 12.92 6.87
N SER A 109 19.84 13.84 7.76
CA SER A 109 19.73 13.67 9.20
C SER A 109 18.27 13.51 9.65
N THR A 110 18.07 12.98 10.84
CA THR A 110 16.74 12.89 11.47
C THR A 110 16.05 14.24 11.54
N GLN A 111 16.77 15.31 11.88
CA GLN A 111 16.22 16.66 11.96
C GLN A 111 15.74 17.18 10.60
N GLU A 112 16.50 16.94 9.54
CA GLU A 112 16.12 17.33 8.17
C GLU A 112 14.89 16.54 7.70
N LEU A 113 14.79 15.26 8.02
CA LEU A 113 13.61 14.45 7.70
C LEU A 113 12.36 14.94 8.43
N LEU A 114 12.50 15.34 9.70
CA LEU A 114 11.40 15.90 10.48
C LEU A 114 11.00 17.29 9.96
N ALA A 115 11.96 18.12 9.56
CA ALA A 115 11.68 19.41 8.93
C ALA A 115 10.93 19.23 7.60
N HIS A 116 11.36 18.24 6.78
CA HIS A 116 10.68 17.85 5.56
C HIS A 116 9.22 17.40 5.83
N ALA A 117 9.01 16.54 6.82
CA ALA A 117 7.68 16.08 7.19
C ALA A 117 6.77 17.24 7.65
N ARG A 118 7.28 18.14 8.48
CA ARG A 118 6.54 19.33 8.94
C ARG A 118 6.12 20.22 7.77
N ALA A 119 7.05 20.48 6.84
CA ALA A 119 6.74 21.33 5.67
C ALA A 119 5.61 20.73 4.80
N VAL A 120 5.57 19.42 4.62
CA VAL A 120 4.48 18.77 3.88
C VAL A 120 3.19 18.74 4.70
N ALA A 121 3.29 18.56 6.03
CA ALA A 121 2.14 18.57 6.94
C ALA A 121 1.37 19.90 6.94
N GLU A 122 2.02 21.03 6.66
CA GLU A 122 1.34 22.32 6.50
C GLU A 122 0.31 22.32 5.36
N VAL A 123 0.52 21.45 4.35
CA VAL A 123 -0.31 21.40 3.13
C VAL A 123 -1.41 20.36 3.21
N ILE A 124 -1.07 19.11 3.58
CA ILE A 124 -2.00 17.97 3.58
C ILE A 124 -1.77 17.12 4.84
N PRO A 125 -2.81 16.47 5.42
CA PRO A 125 -2.62 15.48 6.47
C PRO A 125 -1.62 14.40 6.07
N LEU A 126 -0.70 14.02 6.97
CA LEU A 126 0.35 13.08 6.68
C LEU A 126 -0.02 11.65 7.02
N PHE A 127 0.25 10.77 6.08
CA PHE A 127 0.36 9.35 6.23
C PHE A 127 1.86 9.00 6.20
N GLY A 128 2.48 8.67 7.33
CA GLY A 128 3.88 8.27 7.40
C GLY A 128 4.12 6.97 6.64
N PHE A 129 5.32 6.80 6.08
CA PHE A 129 5.67 5.59 5.35
C PHE A 129 7.04 5.05 5.76
N TYR A 130 7.06 3.92 6.46
CA TYR A 130 8.27 3.17 6.71
C TYR A 130 8.46 2.14 5.59
N LEU A 131 9.21 2.50 4.57
CA LEU A 131 9.55 1.61 3.45
C LEU A 131 10.80 0.80 3.78
N GLN A 132 10.81 -0.50 3.46
CA GLN A 132 11.97 -1.38 3.63
C GLN A 132 13.17 -0.95 2.76
N PRO A 133 14.43 -1.14 3.24
CA PRO A 133 15.62 -0.78 2.47
C PRO A 133 15.79 -1.51 1.15
N ALA A 134 15.31 -2.77 1.04
CA ALA A 134 15.44 -3.58 -0.18
C ALA A 134 14.74 -2.99 -1.42
N VAL A 135 13.77 -2.09 -1.23
CA VAL A 135 13.04 -1.42 -2.31
C VAL A 135 13.16 0.10 -2.22
N GLY A 136 14.33 0.59 -1.80
CA GLY A 136 14.65 2.02 -1.80
C GLY A 136 14.27 2.78 -0.53
N GLY A 137 13.85 2.09 0.54
CA GLY A 137 13.63 2.71 1.84
C GLY A 137 14.92 2.91 2.63
N ARG A 138 14.79 3.41 3.85
CA ARG A 138 15.90 3.57 4.79
C ARG A 138 15.50 3.18 6.21
N ILE A 139 16.49 2.87 7.05
CA ILE A 139 16.25 2.64 8.48
C ILE A 139 15.95 3.97 9.16
N LEU A 140 14.81 4.04 9.81
CA LEU A 140 14.35 5.18 10.60
C LEU A 140 14.30 4.77 12.07
N PRO A 141 15.06 5.44 12.97
CA PRO A 141 15.16 5.05 14.36
C PRO A 141 13.90 5.40 15.17
N TYR A 142 13.79 4.83 16.36
CA TYR A 142 12.70 5.10 17.31
C TYR A 142 12.47 6.60 17.55
N GLU A 143 13.54 7.37 17.74
CA GLU A 143 13.48 8.80 17.99
C GLU A 143 12.82 9.56 16.83
N PHE A 144 13.11 9.17 15.59
CA PHE A 144 12.44 9.73 14.42
C PHE A 144 10.94 9.51 14.50
N TRP A 145 10.49 8.27 14.76
CA TRP A 145 9.07 7.93 14.79
C TRP A 145 8.33 8.61 15.93
N ARG A 146 8.97 8.77 17.09
CA ARG A 146 8.39 9.47 18.23
C ARG A 146 8.16 10.96 17.92
N GLU A 147 9.15 11.63 17.34
CA GLU A 147 9.04 13.04 16.95
C GLU A 147 8.11 13.21 15.73
N PHE A 148 8.11 12.28 14.79
CA PHE A 148 7.18 12.27 13.66
C PHE A 148 5.72 12.15 14.13
N ALA A 149 5.44 11.25 15.06
CA ALA A 149 4.12 11.08 15.66
C ALA A 149 3.66 12.34 16.44
N ALA A 150 4.58 13.15 16.94
CA ALA A 150 4.26 14.42 17.61
C ALA A 150 3.84 15.53 16.64
N ILE A 151 4.00 15.38 15.32
CA ILE A 151 3.52 16.35 14.33
C ILE A 151 1.98 16.28 14.30
N GLU A 152 1.30 17.40 14.60
CA GLU A 152 -0.16 17.46 14.79
C GLU A 152 -0.95 16.85 13.63
N ARG A 153 -0.55 17.12 12.38
CA ARG A 153 -1.25 16.65 11.18
C ARG A 153 -0.80 15.26 10.69
N VAL A 154 -0.06 14.50 11.48
CA VAL A 154 0.14 13.07 11.23
C VAL A 154 -1.12 12.33 11.67
N VAL A 155 -1.80 11.72 10.71
CA VAL A 155 -3.08 11.01 10.91
C VAL A 155 -2.95 9.50 10.82
N ALA A 156 -1.90 9.01 10.15
CA ALA A 156 -1.66 7.58 10.00
C ALA A 156 -0.18 7.26 9.75
N ILE A 157 0.21 6.00 9.95
CA ILE A 157 1.54 5.49 9.60
C ILE A 157 1.39 4.10 8.94
N LYS A 158 1.94 3.97 7.72
CA LYS A 158 2.17 2.69 7.05
C LYS A 158 3.50 2.11 7.53
N ILE A 159 3.45 0.93 8.14
CA ILE A 159 4.61 0.24 8.72
C ILE A 159 4.97 -0.94 7.82
N ALA A 160 6.03 -0.80 7.02
CA ALA A 160 6.48 -1.77 6.02
C ALA A 160 8.00 -1.99 6.00
N PRO A 161 8.68 -2.15 7.17
CA PRO A 161 10.11 -2.41 7.20
C PRO A 161 10.47 -3.88 6.92
N PHE A 162 9.52 -4.80 6.84
CA PHE A 162 9.70 -6.27 6.76
C PHE A 162 10.67 -6.78 7.84
N ASN A 163 10.57 -6.18 9.02
CA ASN A 163 11.40 -6.49 10.18
C ASN A 163 10.59 -6.28 11.44
N ARG A 164 10.35 -7.34 12.19
CA ARG A 164 9.51 -7.31 13.39
C ARG A 164 10.04 -6.35 14.46
N TYR A 165 11.33 -6.27 14.66
CA TYR A 165 11.94 -5.35 15.64
C TYR A 165 11.65 -3.90 15.27
N ARG A 166 11.79 -3.54 13.99
CA ARG A 166 11.49 -2.18 13.48
C ARG A 166 10.01 -1.85 13.55
N THR A 167 9.15 -2.83 13.26
CA THR A 167 7.71 -2.68 13.45
C THR A 167 7.37 -2.32 14.89
N LEU A 168 7.94 -3.04 15.87
CA LEU A 168 7.71 -2.77 17.28
C LEU A 168 8.28 -1.41 17.74
N GLU A 169 9.40 -0.96 17.17
CA GLU A 169 9.94 0.39 17.45
C GLU A 169 8.96 1.49 17.05
N VAL A 170 8.33 1.40 15.87
CA VAL A 170 7.32 2.38 15.42
C VAL A 170 6.12 2.37 16.36
N LEU A 171 5.60 1.19 16.67
CA LEU A 171 4.43 1.05 17.54
C LEU A 171 4.70 1.64 18.93
N ARG A 172 5.87 1.32 19.52
CA ARG A 172 6.28 1.91 20.80
C ARG A 172 6.43 3.43 20.71
N ALA A 173 7.02 3.93 19.65
CA ALA A 173 7.19 5.38 19.45
C ALA A 173 5.82 6.11 19.39
N VAL A 174 4.82 5.50 18.74
CA VAL A 174 3.45 6.05 18.72
C VAL A 174 2.80 5.96 20.11
N ALA A 175 2.97 4.84 20.84
CA ALA A 175 2.47 4.72 22.20
C ALA A 175 3.06 5.82 23.10
N ASP A 176 4.38 6.03 23.04
CA ASP A 176 5.13 7.00 23.86
C ASP A 176 4.92 8.45 23.42
N SER A 177 4.33 8.71 22.24
CA SER A 177 4.00 10.06 21.78
C SER A 177 2.77 10.66 22.46
N GLY A 178 1.97 9.86 23.15
CA GLY A 178 0.69 10.25 23.72
C GLY A 178 -0.46 10.36 22.71
N ARG A 179 -0.22 10.02 21.41
CA ARG A 179 -1.20 10.13 20.32
C ARG A 179 -1.69 8.77 19.80
N ALA A 180 -1.58 7.72 20.62
CA ALA A 180 -1.97 6.36 20.28
C ALA A 180 -3.43 6.21 19.81
N GLY A 181 -4.34 7.06 20.29
CA GLY A 181 -5.76 7.09 19.89
C GLY A 181 -6.07 7.96 18.67
N GLU A 182 -5.09 8.71 18.16
CA GLU A 182 -5.28 9.68 17.08
C GLU A 182 -4.64 9.23 15.76
N ILE A 183 -3.58 8.42 15.83
CA ILE A 183 -2.80 7.98 14.66
C ILE A 183 -3.24 6.57 14.28
N ALA A 184 -3.84 6.42 13.10
CA ALA A 184 -4.20 5.11 12.56
C ALA A 184 -2.94 4.35 12.08
N LEU A 185 -2.80 3.10 12.50
CA LEU A 185 -1.65 2.26 12.15
C LEU A 185 -2.04 1.26 11.07
N TYR A 186 -1.26 1.23 10.00
CA TYR A 186 -1.49 0.33 8.87
C TYR A 186 -0.29 -0.57 8.65
N THR A 187 -0.52 -1.89 8.58
CA THR A 187 0.55 -2.79 8.15
C THR A 187 0.84 -2.62 6.66
N GLY A 188 2.10 -2.70 6.33
CA GLY A 188 2.63 -2.83 4.97
C GLY A 188 3.64 -3.98 4.91
N ASN A 189 3.70 -4.81 5.97
CA ASN A 189 4.55 -6.00 6.05
C ASN A 189 3.86 -7.16 5.34
N ASP A 190 4.13 -7.33 4.05
CA ASP A 190 3.49 -8.38 3.23
C ASP A 190 3.81 -9.80 3.70
N ASP A 191 4.85 -9.97 4.50
CA ASP A 191 5.25 -11.22 5.16
C ASP A 191 4.52 -11.51 6.48
N SER A 192 3.73 -10.57 7.00
CA SER A 192 3.14 -10.66 8.35
C SER A 192 1.74 -10.05 8.45
N ILE A 193 0.98 -9.95 7.36
CA ILE A 193 -0.31 -9.23 7.31
C ILE A 193 -1.28 -9.68 8.40
N VAL A 194 -1.57 -10.97 8.45
CA VAL A 194 -2.59 -11.53 9.36
C VAL A 194 -2.15 -11.37 10.82
N THR A 195 -0.89 -11.66 11.11
CA THR A 195 -0.36 -11.54 12.48
C THR A 195 -0.33 -10.09 12.94
N ASP A 196 0.00 -9.14 12.08
CA ASP A 196 -0.05 -7.72 12.39
C ASP A 196 -1.47 -7.25 12.73
N LEU A 197 -2.46 -7.67 11.95
CA LEU A 197 -3.85 -7.27 12.13
C LEU A 197 -4.51 -7.88 13.36
N LEU A 198 -4.12 -9.10 13.74
CA LEU A 198 -4.71 -9.80 14.89
C LEU A 198 -4.03 -9.45 16.22
N THR A 199 -2.78 -8.95 16.19
CA THR A 199 -2.00 -8.74 17.41
C THR A 199 -2.42 -7.46 18.15
N PRO A 200 -2.80 -7.54 19.44
CA PRO A 200 -2.82 -6.39 20.34
C PRO A 200 -1.39 -6.11 20.84
N PHE A 201 -0.82 -4.99 20.44
CA PHE A 201 0.53 -4.57 20.85
C PHE A 201 0.45 -3.76 22.14
N ARG A 202 1.07 -4.24 23.21
CA ARG A 202 1.01 -3.62 24.54
C ARG A 202 2.32 -2.93 24.90
N PHE A 203 2.25 -1.64 25.25
CA PHE A 203 3.38 -0.83 25.71
C PHE A 203 2.93 -0.03 26.94
N GLY A 204 3.39 -0.44 28.14
CA GLY A 204 2.88 0.12 29.38
C GLY A 204 1.37 -0.05 29.48
N ASP A 205 0.65 1.05 29.71
CA ASP A 205 -0.81 1.08 29.80
C ASP A 205 -1.50 1.20 28.42
N SER A 206 -0.72 1.37 27.34
CA SER A 206 -1.27 1.53 25.99
C SER A 206 -1.38 0.19 25.27
N THR A 207 -2.53 -0.03 24.63
CA THR A 207 -2.74 -1.15 23.70
C THR A 207 -3.04 -0.59 22.33
N LEU A 208 -2.17 -0.90 21.37
CA LEU A 208 -2.29 -0.50 19.96
C LEU A 208 -2.74 -1.68 19.10
N ARG A 209 -3.49 -1.38 18.05
CA ARG A 209 -3.84 -2.35 16.99
C ARG A 209 -3.62 -1.73 15.62
N MET A 210 -3.29 -2.55 14.64
CA MET A 210 -3.35 -2.13 13.25
C MET A 210 -4.80 -1.94 12.84
N SER A 211 -5.15 -0.74 12.38
CA SER A 211 -6.50 -0.42 11.86
C SER A 211 -6.80 -1.13 10.55
N GLY A 212 -5.76 -1.56 9.86
CA GLY A 212 -5.84 -2.22 8.56
C GLY A 212 -4.47 -2.32 7.92
N GLY A 213 -4.42 -2.39 6.60
CA GLY A 213 -3.18 -2.36 5.84
C GLY A 213 -3.28 -1.46 4.62
N LEU A 214 -2.11 -0.98 4.18
CA LEU A 214 -1.89 -0.34 2.90
C LEU A 214 -0.81 -1.16 2.17
N LEU A 215 -1.24 -2.03 1.25
CA LEU A 215 -0.44 -3.14 0.75
C LEU A 215 -0.51 -3.28 -0.76
N GLY A 216 0.61 -3.67 -1.37
CA GLY A 216 0.66 -4.13 -2.75
C GLY A 216 -0.15 -5.40 -2.98
N HIS A 217 -0.10 -6.36 -2.04
CA HIS A 217 -0.93 -7.58 -2.10
C HIS A 217 -2.42 -7.27 -2.29
N TRP A 218 -2.93 -6.23 -1.65
CA TRP A 218 -4.35 -5.89 -1.73
C TRP A 218 -4.77 -5.21 -3.03
N ALA A 219 -3.81 -4.93 -3.91
CA ALA A 219 -4.09 -4.53 -5.29
C ALA A 219 -4.62 -5.68 -6.16
N VAL A 220 -4.41 -6.94 -5.72
CA VAL A 220 -4.96 -8.16 -6.30
C VAL A 220 -5.84 -8.86 -5.29
N TRP A 221 -6.83 -9.64 -5.76
CA TRP A 221 -7.76 -10.41 -4.92
C TRP A 221 -8.44 -9.57 -3.84
N THR A 222 -8.72 -8.32 -4.18
CA THR A 222 -9.14 -7.26 -3.26
C THR A 222 -10.40 -7.64 -2.47
N LEU A 223 -11.39 -8.26 -3.11
CA LEU A 223 -12.61 -8.69 -2.43
C LEU A 223 -12.32 -9.69 -1.30
N ARG A 224 -11.36 -10.59 -1.51
CA ARG A 224 -10.99 -11.59 -0.47
C ARG A 224 -10.27 -10.93 0.70
N ALA A 225 -9.40 -9.97 0.41
CA ALA A 225 -8.72 -9.18 1.44
C ALA A 225 -9.71 -8.33 2.27
N VAL A 226 -10.71 -7.73 1.63
CA VAL A 226 -11.79 -7.00 2.34
C VAL A 226 -12.53 -7.94 3.29
N ARG A 227 -13.01 -9.07 2.79
CA ARG A 227 -13.76 -10.07 3.60
C ARG A 227 -12.92 -10.65 4.73
N MET A 228 -11.62 -10.85 4.49
CA MET A 228 -10.70 -11.30 5.54
C MET A 228 -10.61 -10.27 6.67
N LEU A 229 -10.44 -8.99 6.35
CA LEU A 229 -10.34 -7.92 7.33
C LEU A 229 -11.67 -7.74 8.09
N GLU A 230 -12.82 -7.80 7.41
CA GLU A 230 -14.15 -7.77 8.04
C GLU A 230 -14.30 -8.90 9.06
N ARG A 231 -13.91 -10.11 8.68
CA ARG A 231 -13.92 -11.25 9.60
C ARG A 231 -12.98 -11.04 10.80
N MET A 232 -11.78 -10.52 10.58
CA MET A 232 -10.85 -10.19 11.68
C MET A 232 -11.46 -9.18 12.65
N HIS A 233 -12.10 -8.13 12.13
CA HIS A 233 -12.76 -7.13 12.96
C HIS A 233 -13.95 -7.72 13.75
N ALA A 234 -14.60 -8.74 13.25
CA ALA A 234 -15.66 -9.44 13.97
C ALA A 234 -15.12 -10.40 15.04
N ASP A 235 -14.02 -11.10 14.76
CA ASP A 235 -13.46 -12.13 15.64
C ASP A 235 -12.66 -11.55 16.82
N VAL A 236 -12.03 -10.37 16.64
CA VAL A 236 -11.08 -9.77 17.60
C VAL A 236 -11.74 -9.12 18.85
N PRO A 237 -12.96 -8.53 18.81
CA PRO A 237 -13.48 -7.80 19.96
C PRO A 237 -13.77 -8.63 21.21
N GLY A 238 -13.81 -9.95 21.13
CA GLY A 238 -14.23 -10.82 22.22
C GLY A 238 -13.13 -11.35 23.15
N GLU A 239 -11.84 -11.08 22.90
CA GLU A 239 -10.65 -11.55 23.66
C GLU A 239 -10.60 -13.06 23.97
N THR A 240 -11.50 -13.86 23.46
CA THR A 240 -11.43 -15.31 23.52
C THR A 240 -10.38 -15.84 22.53
N ALA A 241 -9.84 -17.02 22.81
CA ALA A 241 -8.77 -17.61 22.01
C ALA A 241 -9.06 -17.55 20.51
N LEU A 242 -8.14 -16.95 19.74
CA LEU A 242 -8.22 -16.92 18.29
C LEU A 242 -8.12 -18.35 17.73
N ALA A 243 -8.91 -18.67 16.71
CA ALA A 243 -8.85 -19.97 16.05
C ALA A 243 -7.47 -20.21 15.41
N PRO A 244 -6.84 -21.40 15.57
CA PRO A 244 -5.56 -21.71 14.93
C PRO A 244 -5.56 -21.56 13.41
N SER A 245 -6.74 -21.61 12.76
CA SER A 245 -6.91 -21.39 11.32
C SER A 245 -6.40 -20.01 10.86
N TRP A 246 -6.35 -19.01 11.72
CA TRP A 246 -5.74 -17.71 11.41
C TRP A 246 -4.23 -17.81 11.19
N LEU A 247 -3.52 -18.68 11.91
CA LEU A 247 -2.10 -18.91 11.70
C LEU A 247 -1.83 -19.65 10.39
N THR A 248 -2.71 -20.59 10.03
CA THR A 248 -2.66 -21.25 8.71
C THR A 248 -2.86 -20.25 7.59
N LEU A 249 -3.90 -19.41 7.68
CA LEU A 249 -4.15 -18.36 6.68
C LEU A 249 -2.99 -17.36 6.60
N ALA A 250 -2.34 -17.04 7.73
CA ALA A 250 -1.14 -16.19 7.75
C ALA A 250 -0.01 -16.78 6.90
N ALA A 251 0.27 -18.07 7.05
CA ALA A 251 1.29 -18.77 6.28
C ALA A 251 0.94 -18.84 4.79
N GLU A 252 -0.31 -19.12 4.44
CA GLU A 252 -0.79 -19.19 3.06
C GLU A 252 -0.67 -17.83 2.34
N ILE A 253 -1.04 -16.73 3.00
CA ILE A 253 -0.90 -15.37 2.47
C ILE A 253 0.57 -14.99 2.30
N THR A 254 1.41 -15.33 3.27
CA THR A 254 2.86 -15.07 3.18
C THR A 254 3.49 -15.84 2.03
N ASP A 255 3.12 -17.11 1.84
CA ASP A 255 3.60 -17.93 0.70
C ASP A 255 3.10 -17.38 -0.65
N ALA A 256 1.84 -16.94 -0.72
CA ALA A 256 1.31 -16.29 -1.91
C ALA A 256 2.06 -14.98 -2.22
N ASN A 257 2.37 -14.17 -1.19
CA ASN A 257 3.14 -12.93 -1.35
C ASN A 257 4.58 -13.18 -1.77
N ALA A 258 5.21 -14.27 -1.31
CA ALA A 258 6.56 -14.62 -1.75
C ALA A 258 6.62 -14.82 -3.27
N ALA A 259 5.60 -15.43 -3.87
CA ALA A 259 5.47 -15.60 -5.32
C ALA A 259 5.13 -14.28 -6.04
N LEU A 260 4.15 -13.53 -5.55
CA LEU A 260 3.68 -12.29 -6.14
C LEU A 260 4.76 -11.20 -6.14
N PHE A 261 5.48 -11.06 -5.04
CA PHE A 261 6.50 -10.02 -4.86
C PHE A 261 7.92 -10.47 -5.17
N ASP A 262 8.08 -11.71 -5.63
CA ASP A 262 9.39 -12.22 -6.03
C ASP A 262 10.44 -12.16 -4.92
N ALA A 263 10.05 -12.56 -3.72
CA ALA A 263 10.92 -12.50 -2.54
C ALA A 263 12.23 -13.27 -2.73
N ALA A 264 12.20 -14.37 -3.46
CA ALA A 264 13.36 -15.20 -3.78
C ALA A 264 14.43 -14.46 -4.62
N ASN A 265 14.03 -13.43 -5.38
CA ASN A 265 14.91 -12.62 -6.23
C ASN A 265 15.06 -11.17 -5.72
N GLY A 266 14.88 -10.94 -4.41
CA GLY A 266 15.05 -9.63 -3.80
C GLY A 266 14.02 -8.60 -4.26
N PHE A 267 12.80 -9.04 -4.52
CA PHE A 267 11.64 -8.21 -4.92
C PHE A 267 11.73 -7.56 -6.30
N ARG A 268 12.63 -8.03 -7.18
CA ARG A 268 12.79 -7.45 -8.54
C ARG A 268 11.54 -7.54 -9.40
N GLY A 269 10.80 -8.64 -9.30
CA GLY A 269 9.55 -8.87 -10.04
C GLY A 269 8.29 -8.43 -9.28
N CYS A 270 8.40 -7.57 -8.26
CA CYS A 270 7.31 -7.20 -7.37
C CYS A 270 6.13 -6.56 -8.12
N ILE A 271 6.35 -5.51 -8.89
CA ILE A 271 5.27 -4.83 -9.63
C ILE A 271 4.78 -5.71 -10.77
N ALA A 272 5.70 -6.35 -11.50
CA ALA A 272 5.34 -7.25 -12.60
C ALA A 272 4.50 -8.46 -12.13
N GLY A 273 4.73 -8.97 -10.92
CA GLY A 273 3.94 -10.05 -10.35
C GLY A 273 2.49 -9.62 -10.05
N ILE A 274 2.30 -8.43 -9.48
CA ILE A 274 0.98 -7.84 -9.30
C ILE A 274 0.29 -7.65 -10.67
N HIS A 275 0.99 -7.09 -11.63
CA HIS A 275 0.47 -6.87 -12.99
C HIS A 275 0.10 -8.18 -13.67
N GLU A 276 0.86 -9.26 -13.46
CA GLU A 276 0.56 -10.58 -14.05
C GLU A 276 -0.77 -11.13 -13.53
N VAL A 277 -1.06 -11.01 -12.24
CA VAL A 277 -2.35 -11.45 -11.69
C VAL A 277 -3.49 -10.63 -12.28
N LEU A 278 -3.38 -9.31 -12.28
CA LEU A 278 -4.40 -8.42 -12.85
C LEU A 278 -4.57 -8.61 -14.37
N ARG A 279 -3.50 -8.94 -15.09
CA ARG A 279 -3.56 -9.31 -16.51
C ARG A 279 -4.35 -10.61 -16.72
N ARG A 280 -4.11 -11.63 -15.89
CA ARG A 280 -4.86 -12.90 -15.93
C ARG A 280 -6.35 -12.70 -15.68
N GLN A 281 -6.69 -11.76 -14.80
CA GLN A 281 -8.06 -11.36 -14.51
C GLN A 281 -8.67 -10.47 -15.60
N GLY A 282 -7.87 -9.96 -16.56
CA GLY A 282 -8.32 -9.05 -17.62
C GLY A 282 -8.39 -7.58 -17.22
N LEU A 283 -8.08 -7.23 -15.97
CA LEU A 283 -8.03 -5.85 -15.49
C LEU A 283 -6.89 -5.04 -16.13
N LEU A 284 -5.75 -5.68 -16.41
CA LEU A 284 -4.67 -5.11 -17.22
C LEU A 284 -4.57 -5.79 -18.58
N ALA A 285 -4.13 -5.05 -19.61
CA ALA A 285 -3.90 -5.59 -20.95
C ALA A 285 -2.58 -6.37 -21.03
N GLY A 286 -1.62 -6.03 -20.18
CA GLY A 286 -0.31 -6.65 -20.07
C GLY A 286 0.32 -6.35 -18.72
N ARG A 287 1.53 -6.86 -18.48
CA ARG A 287 2.29 -6.60 -17.25
C ARG A 287 3.36 -5.53 -17.40
N TRP A 288 3.23 -4.69 -18.42
CA TRP A 288 4.22 -3.67 -18.76
C TRP A 288 4.41 -2.67 -17.62
N CYS A 289 5.69 -2.35 -17.34
CA CYS A 289 6.10 -1.27 -16.45
C CYS A 289 6.71 -0.12 -17.29
N LEU A 290 6.84 1.07 -16.71
CA LEU A 290 7.50 2.23 -17.37
C LEU A 290 8.97 1.92 -17.65
N ASN A 291 9.65 1.29 -16.68
CA ASN A 291 10.95 0.68 -16.92
C ASN A 291 10.76 -0.65 -17.68
N PRO A 292 11.29 -0.77 -18.92
CA PRO A 292 11.16 -1.98 -19.72
C PRO A 292 11.87 -3.21 -19.12
N ASP A 293 12.87 -2.99 -18.26
CA ASP A 293 13.64 -4.05 -17.61
C ASP A 293 12.92 -4.63 -16.38
N GLU A 294 11.85 -3.99 -15.93
CA GLU A 294 11.02 -4.48 -14.83
C GLU A 294 9.97 -5.45 -15.36
N ASP A 295 10.25 -6.74 -15.20
CA ASP A 295 9.39 -7.87 -15.60
C ASP A 295 9.52 -9.00 -14.58
N LEU A 296 8.76 -10.08 -14.78
CA LEU A 296 8.85 -11.27 -13.95
C LEU A 296 10.27 -11.86 -13.98
N SER A 297 10.77 -12.23 -12.83
CA SER A 297 12.01 -13.00 -12.73
C SER A 297 11.85 -14.42 -13.28
N PRO A 298 12.94 -15.08 -13.72
CA PRO A 298 12.88 -16.47 -14.16
C PRO A 298 12.24 -17.37 -13.08
N GLY A 299 11.20 -18.12 -13.46
CA GLY A 299 10.46 -19.03 -12.57
C GLY A 299 9.30 -18.38 -11.80
N GLN A 300 9.23 -17.04 -11.68
CA GLN A 300 8.18 -16.37 -10.91
C GLN A 300 6.77 -16.67 -11.43
N ALA A 301 6.57 -16.74 -12.75
CA ALA A 301 5.26 -17.10 -13.32
C ALA A 301 4.79 -18.49 -12.86
N THR A 302 5.72 -19.46 -12.75
CA THR A 302 5.44 -20.81 -12.26
C THR A 302 5.07 -20.78 -10.76
N GLU A 303 5.72 -19.95 -9.97
CA GLU A 303 5.38 -19.77 -8.55
C GLU A 303 4.00 -19.12 -8.37
N ILE A 304 3.66 -18.12 -9.19
CA ILE A 304 2.30 -17.55 -9.23
C ILE A 304 1.26 -18.62 -9.57
N ASP A 305 1.54 -19.48 -10.55
CA ASP A 305 0.67 -20.63 -10.88
C ASP A 305 0.52 -21.61 -9.72
N ARG A 306 1.60 -21.85 -8.99
CA ARG A 306 1.61 -22.73 -7.82
C ARG A 306 0.68 -22.21 -6.73
N VAL A 307 0.84 -20.95 -6.33
CA VAL A 307 0.04 -20.37 -5.24
C VAL A 307 -1.42 -20.17 -5.62
N CYS A 308 -1.72 -19.84 -6.88
CA CYS A 308 -3.11 -19.78 -7.38
C CYS A 308 -3.82 -21.15 -7.28
N ARG A 309 -3.10 -22.24 -7.55
CA ARG A 309 -3.65 -23.60 -7.41
C ARG A 309 -3.72 -24.06 -5.95
N ALA A 310 -2.72 -23.71 -5.13
CA ALA A 310 -2.66 -24.10 -3.72
C ALA A 310 -3.71 -23.39 -2.88
N TYR A 311 -3.97 -22.11 -3.18
CA TYR A 311 -4.81 -21.25 -2.35
C TYR A 311 -5.98 -20.61 -3.16
N PRO A 312 -6.88 -21.41 -3.76
CA PRO A 312 -7.97 -20.87 -4.59
C PRO A 312 -8.95 -20.01 -3.80
N HIS A 313 -8.99 -20.14 -2.47
CA HIS A 313 -9.82 -19.33 -1.59
C HIS A 313 -9.31 -17.90 -1.42
N LEU A 314 -8.05 -17.61 -1.78
CA LEU A 314 -7.49 -16.26 -1.75
C LEU A 314 -7.83 -15.44 -3.00
N ASN A 315 -8.20 -16.07 -4.13
CA ASN A 315 -8.49 -15.37 -5.37
C ASN A 315 -9.97 -14.91 -5.47
N ASP A 316 -10.20 -13.89 -6.26
CA ASP A 316 -11.52 -13.33 -6.56
C ASP A 316 -11.85 -13.31 -8.06
N ASP A 317 -11.26 -14.22 -8.84
CA ASP A 317 -11.38 -14.29 -10.30
C ASP A 317 -12.83 -14.32 -10.80
N ALA A 318 -13.73 -15.01 -10.08
CA ALA A 318 -15.15 -15.05 -10.41
C ALA A 318 -15.79 -13.67 -10.28
N PHE A 319 -15.48 -12.93 -9.19
CA PHE A 319 -15.99 -11.58 -8.97
C PHE A 319 -15.53 -10.61 -10.06
N VAL A 320 -14.26 -10.70 -10.46
CA VAL A 320 -13.71 -9.85 -11.54
C VAL A 320 -14.36 -10.21 -12.87
N ARG A 321 -14.42 -11.47 -13.24
CA ARG A 321 -15.00 -11.93 -14.50
C ARG A 321 -16.45 -11.47 -14.69
N ASP A 322 -17.25 -11.55 -13.63
CA ASP A 322 -18.68 -11.24 -13.68
C ASP A 322 -18.95 -9.74 -13.84
N ARG A 323 -17.96 -8.85 -13.65
CA ARG A 323 -18.09 -7.38 -13.68
C ARG A 323 -17.11 -6.66 -14.58
N LEU A 324 -16.14 -7.36 -15.15
CA LEU A 324 -15.06 -6.77 -15.94
C LEU A 324 -15.59 -5.88 -17.09
N ASP A 325 -16.59 -6.33 -17.82
CA ASP A 325 -17.17 -5.57 -18.94
C ASP A 325 -17.84 -4.27 -18.49
N GLU A 326 -18.41 -4.25 -17.29
CA GLU A 326 -18.96 -3.05 -16.68
C GLU A 326 -17.84 -2.05 -16.34
N TRP A 327 -16.77 -2.51 -15.70
CA TRP A 327 -15.66 -1.63 -15.30
C TRP A 327 -14.86 -1.09 -16.48
N LEU A 328 -14.81 -1.82 -17.58
CA LEU A 328 -14.13 -1.43 -18.81
C LEU A 328 -14.97 -0.49 -19.71
N ARG A 329 -16.15 -0.09 -19.32
CA ARG A 329 -16.96 0.94 -20.03
C ARG A 329 -16.50 2.33 -19.61
#